data_67cf9e782e11eef40f75637a3040785a
#
_entry.id   67cf9e782e11eef40f75637a3040785a
#
_cell.length_a   1.000
_cell.length_b   1.000
_cell.length_c   1.000
_cell.angle_alpha   90.00
_cell.angle_beta   90.00
_cell.angle_gamma   90.00
#
_symmetry.space_group_name_H-M   'P 1'
#
loop_
_entity.id
_entity.type
_entity.pdbx_description
1 polymer ?
#
loop_
_entity_poly.entity_id
_entity_poly.type
_entity_poly.pdbx_seq_one_letter_code
_entity_poly.pdbx_strand_id
1 'polypeptide(L)'
;MLIQGTGAVRAGIWARSVCIDESLEKGSMLPFLDKCRDKGIAVLVMNPNYTRCPETGTIIPYAHTMSDHATFVWQHYVLNSGFTEVYVVAHSAGGGCLASI
;
A
#
# COMPACT_ATOMS: atom_id res chain seq x y z
N MET A 1 6.04 3.63 4.46
CA MET A 1 4.92 2.71 4.10
C MET A 1 3.89 3.47 3.27
N LEU A 2 3.52 2.93 2.14
CA LEU A 2 2.57 3.55 1.22
C LEU A 2 1.30 2.69 1.13
N ILE A 3 0.14 3.29 1.37
CA ILE A 3 -1.16 2.60 1.44
C ILE A 3 -2.13 3.27 0.46
N GLN A 4 -2.53 2.56 -0.59
CA GLN A 4 -3.53 3.05 -1.53
C GLN A 4 -4.95 2.86 -1.00
N GLY A 5 -5.93 3.50 -1.66
CA GLY A 5 -7.34 3.34 -1.36
C GLY A 5 -7.97 2.11 -1.99
N THR A 6 -9.29 2.00 -1.87
CA THR A 6 -10.09 0.93 -2.49
C THR A 6 -10.20 1.10 -4.01
N GLY A 7 -10.71 0.09 -4.67
CA GLY A 7 -11.02 0.11 -6.09
C GLY A 7 -10.09 -0.79 -6.92
N ALA A 8 -10.05 -0.52 -8.21
CA ALA A 8 -9.28 -1.31 -9.16
C ALA A 8 -7.80 -0.87 -9.20
N VAL A 9 -7.22 -0.66 -8.03
CA VAL A 9 -5.80 -0.33 -7.89
C VAL A 9 -5.05 -1.44 -7.19
N ARG A 10 -3.83 -1.66 -7.62
CA ARG A 10 -2.90 -2.62 -7.04
C ARG A 10 -1.70 -1.88 -6.46
N ALA A 11 -0.80 -2.61 -5.84
CA ALA A 11 0.42 -2.04 -5.27
C ALA A 11 1.14 -1.15 -6.28
N GLY A 12 1.49 0.05 -5.87
CA GLY A 12 2.19 1.02 -6.71
C GLY A 12 1.30 2.05 -7.40
N ILE A 13 -0.02 1.93 -7.31
CA ILE A 13 -0.98 2.83 -7.95
C ILE A 13 -1.82 3.54 -6.90
N TRP A 14 -1.85 4.89 -6.95
CA TRP A 14 -2.74 5.69 -6.12
C TRP A 14 -4.15 5.76 -6.69
N ALA A 15 -4.27 6.07 -7.97
CA ALA A 15 -5.55 6.25 -8.64
C ALA A 15 -5.44 5.81 -10.10
N ARG A 16 -6.22 4.79 -10.46
CA ARG A 16 -6.23 4.26 -11.84
C ARG A 16 -6.69 5.30 -12.86
N SER A 17 -7.75 6.05 -12.54
CA SER A 17 -8.28 7.10 -13.41
C SER A 17 -7.24 8.18 -13.71
N VAL A 18 -6.45 8.58 -12.72
CA VAL A 18 -5.40 9.56 -12.92
C VAL A 18 -4.29 9.01 -13.80
N CYS A 19 -3.94 7.73 -13.68
CA CYS A 19 -2.97 7.10 -14.58
C CYS A 19 -3.44 7.10 -16.04
N ILE A 20 -4.73 6.86 -16.26
CA ILE A 20 -5.32 6.79 -17.60
C ILE A 20 -5.54 8.19 -18.20
N ASP A 21 -6.15 9.10 -17.42
CA ASP A 21 -6.61 10.39 -17.92
C ASP A 21 -5.54 11.49 -17.88
N GLU A 22 -4.57 11.39 -16.99
CA GLU A 22 -3.51 12.40 -16.87
C GLU A 22 -2.14 11.80 -17.18
N SER A 23 -1.55 11.06 -16.21
CA SER A 23 -0.27 10.41 -16.43
C SER A 23 -0.02 9.33 -15.39
N LEU A 24 0.83 8.35 -15.74
CA LEU A 24 1.30 7.34 -14.83
C LEU A 24 2.05 7.99 -13.65
N GLU A 25 2.82 9.03 -13.90
CA GLU A 25 3.58 9.74 -12.87
C GLU A 25 2.68 10.31 -11.78
N LYS A 26 1.56 10.94 -12.16
CA LYS A 26 0.62 11.53 -11.20
C LYS A 26 -0.22 10.49 -10.47
N GLY A 27 -0.60 9.42 -11.14
CA GLY A 27 -1.49 8.39 -10.59
C GLY A 27 -0.79 7.26 -9.86
N SER A 28 0.53 7.17 -9.94
CA SER A 28 1.31 6.08 -9.34
C SER A 28 2.18 6.55 -8.17
N MET A 29 2.78 5.59 -7.49
CA MET A 29 3.72 5.84 -6.39
C MET A 29 5.15 6.11 -6.88
N LEU A 30 5.41 6.10 -8.19
CA LEU A 30 6.76 6.26 -8.74
C LEU A 30 7.50 7.50 -8.24
N PRO A 31 6.89 8.70 -8.17
CA PRO A 31 7.60 9.87 -7.62
C PRO A 31 8.03 9.70 -6.17
N PHE A 32 7.21 9.03 -5.35
CA PHE A 32 7.57 8.73 -3.96
C PHE A 32 8.73 7.73 -3.88
N LEU A 33 8.70 6.70 -4.72
CA LEU A 33 9.76 5.70 -4.77
C LEU A 33 11.10 6.33 -5.18
N ASP A 34 11.07 7.21 -6.17
CA ASP A 34 12.27 7.93 -6.62
C ASP A 34 12.85 8.81 -5.51
N LYS A 35 12.01 9.56 -4.80
CA LYS A 35 12.45 10.40 -3.69
C LYS A 35 13.02 9.58 -2.55
N CYS A 36 12.40 8.46 -2.22
CA CYS A 36 12.89 7.58 -1.16
C CYS A 36 14.24 6.98 -1.52
N ARG A 37 14.42 6.55 -2.78
CA ARG A 37 15.69 6.06 -3.28
C ARG A 37 16.80 7.11 -3.13
N ASP A 38 16.51 8.34 -3.54
CA ASP A 38 17.48 9.43 -3.50
C ASP A 38 17.88 9.80 -2.08
N LYS A 39 17.01 9.58 -1.11
CA LYS A 39 17.26 9.86 0.31
C LYS A 39 17.73 8.63 1.11
N GLY A 40 17.87 7.48 0.47
CA GLY A 40 18.26 6.25 1.15
C GLY A 40 17.20 5.70 2.10
N ILE A 41 15.91 5.94 1.82
CA ILE A 41 14.78 5.47 2.64
C ILE A 41 14.24 4.17 2.04
N ALA A 42 14.16 3.12 2.86
CA ALA A 42 13.51 1.87 2.48
C ALA A 42 12.01 2.06 2.34
N VAL A 43 11.38 1.39 1.37
CA VAL A 43 9.96 1.55 1.07
C VAL A 43 9.23 0.23 1.22
N LEU A 44 8.07 0.28 1.85
CA LEU A 44 7.10 -0.82 1.90
C LEU A 44 5.83 -0.35 1.21
N VAL A 45 5.50 -0.96 0.08
CA VAL A 45 4.28 -0.68 -0.69
C VAL A 45 3.24 -1.73 -0.33
N MET A 46 2.09 -1.27 0.17
CA MET A 46 0.99 -2.12 0.57
C MET A 46 0.16 -2.58 -0.64
N ASN A 47 -0.54 -3.70 -0.48
CA ASN A 47 -1.47 -4.20 -1.48
C ASN A 47 -2.82 -4.59 -0.84
N PRO A 48 -3.51 -3.67 -0.16
CA PRO A 48 -4.69 -4.00 0.66
C PRO A 48 -5.91 -4.40 -0.16
N ASN A 49 -5.95 -4.15 -1.47
CA ASN A 49 -7.05 -4.55 -2.34
C ASN A 49 -6.94 -6.01 -2.82
N TYR A 50 -5.85 -6.68 -2.54
CA TYR A 50 -5.63 -8.06 -2.98
C TYR A 50 -6.04 -9.03 -1.87
N THR A 51 -7.34 -9.30 -1.76
CA THR A 51 -7.91 -10.10 -0.68
C THR A 51 -8.22 -11.54 -1.09
N ARG A 52 -8.32 -11.81 -2.39
CA ARG A 52 -8.57 -13.15 -2.95
C ARG A 52 -7.59 -13.47 -4.06
N CYS A 53 -7.20 -14.73 -4.14
CA CYS A 53 -6.40 -15.22 -5.26
C CYS A 53 -7.25 -15.18 -6.54
N PRO A 54 -6.83 -14.46 -7.60
CA PRO A 54 -7.62 -14.35 -8.83
C PRO A 54 -7.77 -15.68 -9.58
N GLU A 55 -6.86 -16.63 -9.38
CA GLU A 55 -6.89 -17.92 -10.05
C GLU A 55 -7.87 -18.90 -9.39
N THR A 56 -7.92 -18.93 -8.07
CA THR A 56 -8.71 -19.90 -7.29
C THR A 56 -9.93 -19.29 -6.61
N GLY A 57 -10.01 -17.96 -6.49
CA GLY A 57 -11.05 -17.26 -5.75
C GLY A 57 -10.98 -17.43 -4.24
N THR A 58 -9.96 -18.12 -3.71
CA THR A 58 -9.80 -18.33 -2.28
C THR A 58 -9.35 -17.06 -1.58
N ILE A 59 -9.79 -16.89 -0.33
CA ILE A 59 -9.36 -15.76 0.51
C ILE A 59 -7.88 -15.94 0.86
N ILE A 60 -7.12 -14.87 0.66
CA ILE A 60 -5.71 -14.87 1.01
C ILE A 60 -5.59 -14.76 2.55
N PRO A 61 -4.85 -15.67 3.20
CA PRO A 61 -4.64 -15.60 4.65
C PRO A 61 -4.14 -14.24 5.10
N TYR A 62 -4.66 -13.75 6.22
CA TYR A 62 -4.31 -12.46 6.82
C TYR A 62 -4.63 -11.23 5.97
N ALA A 63 -5.44 -11.40 4.93
CA ALA A 63 -5.81 -10.33 4.02
C ALA A 63 -7.32 -10.38 3.68
N HIS A 64 -8.16 -10.74 4.64
CA HIS A 64 -9.62 -10.80 4.47
C HIS A 64 -10.20 -9.42 4.15
N THR A 65 -9.68 -8.39 4.78
CA THR A 65 -10.04 -6.99 4.56
C THR A 65 -8.78 -6.16 4.37
N MET A 66 -8.95 -4.91 3.92
CA MET A 66 -7.84 -3.97 3.83
C MET A 66 -7.17 -3.76 5.20
N SER A 67 -7.98 -3.65 6.25
CA SER A 67 -7.48 -3.45 7.62
C SER A 67 -6.73 -4.67 8.14
N ASP A 68 -7.21 -5.87 7.87
CA ASP A 68 -6.50 -7.10 8.24
C ASP A 68 -5.13 -7.18 7.58
N HIS A 69 -5.06 -6.87 6.31
CA HIS A 69 -3.81 -6.83 5.57
C HIS A 69 -2.84 -5.80 6.17
N ALA A 70 -3.32 -4.58 6.41
CA ALA A 70 -2.51 -3.52 6.98
C ALA A 70 -1.98 -3.88 8.38
N THR A 71 -2.82 -4.45 9.22
CA THR A 71 -2.45 -4.88 10.58
C THR A 71 -1.39 -5.99 10.53
N PHE A 72 -1.58 -6.99 9.67
CA PHE A 72 -0.62 -8.07 9.51
C PHE A 72 0.75 -7.55 9.07
N VAL A 73 0.78 -6.69 8.05
CA VAL A 73 2.03 -6.12 7.54
C VAL A 73 2.72 -5.27 8.59
N TRP A 74 1.97 -4.45 9.32
CA TRP A 74 2.52 -3.64 10.39
C TRP A 74 3.17 -4.51 11.47
N GLN A 75 2.47 -5.50 11.97
CA GLN A 75 2.95 -6.36 13.06
C GLN A 75 4.14 -7.23 12.66
N HIS A 76 4.12 -7.79 11.45
CA HIS A 76 5.11 -8.78 11.04
C HIS A 76 6.32 -8.19 10.31
N TYR A 77 6.15 -7.07 9.62
CA TYR A 77 7.23 -6.47 8.83
C TYR A 77 7.73 -5.16 9.43
N VAL A 78 6.83 -4.24 9.78
CA VAL A 78 7.23 -2.92 10.25
C VAL A 78 7.79 -2.97 11.67
N LEU A 79 7.06 -3.55 12.62
CA LEU A 79 7.51 -3.63 14.02
C LEU A 79 8.78 -4.48 14.18
N ASN A 80 8.99 -5.45 13.31
CA ASN A 80 10.15 -6.33 13.36
C ASN A 80 11.32 -5.85 12.49
N SER A 81 11.19 -4.71 11.82
CA SER A 81 12.21 -4.23 10.88
C SER A 81 13.47 -3.69 11.54
N GLY A 82 13.38 -3.27 12.80
CA GLY A 82 14.49 -2.59 13.49
C GLY A 82 14.62 -1.10 13.17
N PHE A 83 13.80 -0.56 12.27
CA PHE A 83 13.78 0.88 12.00
C PHE A 83 13.18 1.65 13.17
N THR A 84 13.78 2.78 13.51
CA THR A 84 13.34 3.65 14.61
C THR A 84 12.35 4.72 14.15
N GLU A 85 12.33 5.01 12.86
CA GLU A 85 11.43 6.01 12.26
C GLU A 85 10.66 5.39 11.11
N VAL A 86 9.34 5.57 11.09
CA VAL A 86 8.45 5.09 10.04
C VAL A 86 7.58 6.23 9.57
N TYR A 87 7.61 6.51 8.27
CA TYR A 87 6.76 7.49 7.63
C TYR A 87 5.67 6.76 6.85
N VAL A 88 4.43 7.23 6.95
CA VAL A 88 3.29 6.62 6.28
C VAL A 88 2.60 7.64 5.41
N VAL A 89 2.34 7.26 4.16
CA VAL A 89 1.47 8.02 3.26
C VAL A 89 0.31 7.11 2.89
N ALA A 90 -0.89 7.56 3.22
CA ALA A 90 -2.13 6.81 2.98
C ALA A 90 -3.10 7.68 2.19
N HIS A 91 -3.80 7.08 1.23
CA HIS A 91 -4.75 7.76 0.36
C HIS A 91 -6.15 7.16 0.51
N SER A 92 -7.17 8.02 0.67
CA SER A 92 -8.59 7.61 0.71
C SER A 92 -8.85 6.54 1.78
N ALA A 93 -9.40 5.40 1.40
CA ALA A 93 -9.65 4.28 2.33
C ALA A 93 -8.36 3.73 2.97
N GLY A 94 -7.19 3.99 2.39
CA GLY A 94 -5.91 3.67 3.01
C GLY A 94 -5.71 4.37 4.36
N GLY A 95 -6.30 5.56 4.53
CA GLY A 95 -6.32 6.25 5.82
C GLY A 95 -7.07 5.47 6.89
N GLY A 96 -8.16 4.80 6.52
CA GLY A 96 -8.89 3.90 7.42
C GLY A 96 -8.05 2.69 7.84
N CYS A 97 -7.28 2.14 6.92
CA CYS A 97 -6.33 1.06 7.23
C CYS A 97 -5.28 1.53 8.25
N LEU A 98 -4.75 2.74 8.05
CA LEU A 98 -3.78 3.32 8.97
C LEU A 98 -4.38 3.49 10.37
N ALA A 99 -5.61 3.93 10.47
CA ALA A 99 -6.30 4.11 11.75
C ALA A 99 -6.52 2.80 12.51
N SER A 100 -6.50 1.67 11.82
CA SER A 100 -6.68 0.32 12.40
C SER A 100 -5.38 -0.26 13.00
N ILE A 101 -4.27 0.36 12.70
CA ILE A 101 -2.95 -0.16 13.10
C ILE A 101 -2.60 0.21 14.54
#